data_7972cfe213c7d2a4d65c1e4451d2e52b
#
_entry.id   7972cfe213c7d2a4d65c1e4451d2e52b
#
_cell.length_a   1.000
_cell.length_b   1.000
_cell.length_c   1.000
_cell.angle_alpha   90.00
_cell.angle_beta   90.00
_cell.angle_gamma   90.00
#
_symmetry.space_group_name_H-M   'P 1'
#
loop_
_entity.id
_entity.type
_entity.pdbx_description
1 polymer ?
#
loop_
_entity_poly.entity_id
_entity_poly.type
_entity_poly.pdbx_seq_one_letter_code
_entity_poly.pdbx_strand_id
1 'polypeptide(L)'
;MKLPGADTFVSRLMQSHVATGLLSVTPVPLFLVRSILLRDNARENRNGGWQRLREASESARYRAVRGVVERYARDGFVLDVGCSQGILQEGLTYRRYLGVDNSEQAVAIAKAKSDLRTDFVCADGSDFVADQPPDAVVLSEVIYYLSDPVAAVQHHGRHLAPGGVLIISLYARTWPSRRLMRRLAARLELVECHLVRSDHLAWTVAVLRPSTQGVAGDEPAGSYPSRESEMTRNA
;
A
#
# COMPACT_ATOMS: atom_id res chain seq x y z
N MET A 1 39.21 1.31 -8.10
CA MET A 1 38.84 0.01 -7.48
C MET A 1 37.54 0.26 -6.69
N LYS A 2 36.38 0.00 -7.29
CA LYS A 2 35.09 0.16 -6.63
C LYS A 2 34.87 -1.05 -5.75
N LEU A 3 34.65 -0.84 -4.46
CA LEU A 3 34.25 -1.91 -3.54
C LEU A 3 32.91 -2.48 -3.99
N PRO A 4 32.76 -3.76 -4.31
CA PRO A 4 31.51 -4.39 -4.57
C PRO A 4 30.86 -4.67 -3.21
N GLY A 5 29.72 -4.09 -2.91
CA GLY A 5 28.96 -4.63 -1.79
C GLY A 5 28.16 -3.72 -0.87
N ALA A 6 28.19 -2.39 -0.99
CA ALA A 6 27.28 -1.57 -0.18
C ALA A 6 25.80 -1.71 -0.62
N ASP A 7 25.59 -2.29 -1.74
CA ASP A 7 24.42 -2.16 -2.61
C ASP A 7 23.36 -3.22 -2.39
N THR A 8 23.75 -4.29 -1.77
CA THR A 8 22.90 -5.39 -1.35
C THR A 8 22.69 -5.39 0.17
N PHE A 9 23.28 -4.43 0.89
CA PHE A 9 23.31 -4.47 2.35
C PHE A 9 21.91 -4.34 2.96
N VAL A 10 21.10 -3.37 2.53
CA VAL A 10 19.75 -3.18 3.13
C VAL A 10 18.78 -4.25 2.65
N SER A 11 18.81 -4.63 1.37
CA SER A 11 18.01 -5.76 0.88
C SER A 11 18.44 -7.07 1.54
N ARG A 12 19.75 -7.30 1.71
CA ARG A 12 20.26 -8.43 2.48
C ARG A 12 20.03 -8.28 3.98
N LEU A 13 20.01 -7.04 4.49
CA LEU A 13 19.69 -6.76 5.88
C LEU A 13 18.21 -7.09 6.16
N MET A 14 17.30 -6.69 5.29
CA MET A 14 15.87 -7.03 5.41
C MET A 14 15.61 -8.53 5.20
N GLN A 15 16.48 -9.22 4.46
CA GLN A 15 16.44 -10.67 4.24
C GLN A 15 17.28 -11.45 5.27
N SER A 16 18.21 -10.82 5.99
CA SER A 16 19.03 -11.50 6.98
C SER A 16 18.24 -11.79 8.25
N HIS A 17 18.38 -13.00 8.78
CA HIS A 17 17.78 -13.40 10.05
C HIS A 17 18.20 -12.50 11.23
N VAL A 18 19.41 -11.93 11.19
CA VAL A 18 19.97 -11.07 12.23
C VAL A 18 19.32 -9.69 12.21
N ALA A 19 19.16 -9.08 11.04
CA ALA A 19 18.53 -7.78 10.94
C ALA A 19 17.02 -7.85 11.14
N THR A 20 16.37 -8.91 10.64
CA THR A 20 14.95 -9.16 10.91
C THR A 20 14.74 -9.40 12.41
N GLY A 21 15.66 -10.07 13.08
CA GLY A 21 15.68 -10.23 14.54
C GLY A 21 15.79 -8.88 15.25
N LEU A 22 16.76 -8.04 14.90
CA LEU A 22 16.96 -6.69 15.46
C LEU A 22 15.74 -5.78 15.21
N LEU A 23 15.21 -5.71 13.96
CA LEU A 23 14.04 -4.93 13.61
C LEU A 23 12.73 -5.48 14.23
N SER A 24 12.72 -6.74 14.67
CA SER A 24 11.57 -7.32 15.34
C SER A 24 11.44 -6.90 16.80
N VAL A 25 12.54 -6.50 17.44
CA VAL A 25 12.62 -6.20 18.88
C VAL A 25 12.87 -4.70 19.15
N THR A 26 13.57 -4.01 18.23
CA THR A 26 13.88 -2.58 18.41
C THR A 26 12.79 -1.69 17.82
N PRO A 27 12.34 -0.66 18.55
CA PRO A 27 11.37 0.32 18.05
C PRO A 27 12.02 1.29 17.07
N VAL A 28 12.33 0.81 15.86
CA VAL A 28 12.85 1.69 14.79
C VAL A 28 11.69 2.56 14.27
N PRO A 29 11.83 3.89 14.26
CA PRO A 29 10.80 4.77 13.73
C PRO A 29 10.52 4.49 12.25
N LEU A 30 9.24 4.48 11.87
CA LEU A 30 8.82 4.17 10.48
C LEU A 30 9.46 5.11 9.45
N PHE A 31 9.74 6.38 9.81
CA PHE A 31 10.37 7.34 8.90
C PHE A 31 11.81 6.96 8.53
N LEU A 32 12.56 6.33 9.46
CA LEU A 32 13.92 5.84 9.17
C LEU A 32 13.86 4.65 8.23
N VAL A 33 12.96 3.70 8.49
CA VAL A 33 12.72 2.57 7.58
C VAL A 33 12.32 3.07 6.19
N ARG A 34 11.39 4.03 6.13
CA ARG A 34 10.97 4.66 4.87
C ARG A 34 12.12 5.33 4.13
N SER A 35 12.98 6.08 4.82
CA SER A 35 14.11 6.77 4.18
C SER A 35 15.10 5.80 3.53
N ILE A 36 15.33 4.65 4.16
CA ILE A 36 16.18 3.59 3.62
C ILE A 36 15.50 2.93 2.41
N LEU A 37 14.24 2.57 2.54
CA LEU A 37 13.46 1.93 1.48
C LEU A 37 13.31 2.83 0.25
N LEU A 38 13.13 4.15 0.42
CA LEU A 38 13.05 5.10 -0.69
C LEU A 38 14.37 5.21 -1.46
N ARG A 39 15.52 5.14 -0.77
CA ARG A 39 16.84 5.11 -1.43
C ARG A 39 17.02 3.84 -2.25
N ASP A 40 16.65 2.69 -1.69
CA ASP A 40 16.71 1.40 -2.39
C ASP A 40 15.75 1.39 -3.58
N ASN A 41 14.52 1.89 -3.42
CA ASN A 41 13.54 2.00 -4.49
C ASN A 41 14.07 2.86 -5.66
N ALA A 42 14.57 4.06 -5.37
CA ALA A 42 15.13 4.95 -6.40
C ALA A 42 16.32 4.30 -7.14
N ARG A 43 17.05 3.44 -6.49
CA ARG A 43 18.17 2.71 -7.06
C ARG A 43 17.71 1.53 -7.92
N GLU A 44 16.80 0.70 -7.43
CA GLU A 44 16.19 -0.39 -8.18
C GLU A 44 15.54 0.14 -9.46
N ASN A 45 14.83 1.27 -9.38
CA ASN A 45 14.26 1.92 -10.56
C ASN A 45 15.32 2.34 -11.59
N ARG A 46 16.51 2.85 -11.16
CA ARG A 46 17.61 3.21 -12.08
C ARG A 46 18.32 2.01 -12.70
N ASN A 47 18.32 0.86 -12.04
CA ASN A 47 19.08 -0.32 -12.46
C ASN A 47 18.26 -1.33 -13.30
N GLY A 48 17.08 -0.94 -13.80
CA GLY A 48 16.21 -1.83 -14.57
C GLY A 48 15.20 -2.61 -13.73
N GLY A 49 15.10 -2.26 -12.48
CA GLY A 49 14.02 -2.54 -11.53
C GLY A 49 13.78 -4.00 -11.15
N TRP A 50 13.23 -4.12 -10.08
CA TRP A 50 12.46 -5.13 -9.34
C TRP A 50 12.39 -6.56 -9.95
N GLN A 51 13.50 -7.03 -10.59
CA GLN A 51 13.56 -8.40 -11.11
C GLN A 51 13.28 -9.45 -10.02
N ARG A 52 13.65 -9.13 -8.77
CA ARG A 52 13.37 -9.96 -7.60
C ARG A 52 11.89 -10.25 -7.38
N LEU A 53 10.99 -9.36 -7.80
CA LEU A 53 9.54 -9.59 -7.67
C LEU A 53 9.06 -10.81 -8.45
N ARG A 54 9.84 -11.29 -9.41
CA ARG A 54 9.58 -12.52 -10.17
C ARG A 54 10.26 -13.76 -9.60
N GLU A 55 11.02 -13.62 -8.51
CA GLU A 55 11.67 -14.77 -7.87
C GLU A 55 10.64 -15.70 -7.23
N ALA A 56 10.99 -16.96 -7.14
CA ALA A 56 10.14 -17.99 -6.53
C ALA A 56 9.78 -17.65 -5.07
N SER A 57 10.68 -16.99 -4.35
CA SER A 57 10.49 -16.53 -2.97
C SER A 57 9.27 -15.59 -2.81
N GLU A 58 9.00 -14.73 -3.81
CA GLU A 58 7.87 -13.79 -3.81
C GLU A 58 6.55 -14.44 -4.27
N SER A 59 6.62 -15.59 -4.94
CA SER A 59 5.46 -16.25 -5.56
C SER A 59 4.36 -16.59 -4.54
N ALA A 60 4.73 -16.94 -3.31
CA ALA A 60 3.77 -17.27 -2.25
C ALA A 60 2.91 -16.06 -1.86
N ARG A 61 3.51 -14.86 -1.78
CA ARG A 61 2.82 -13.60 -1.52
C ARG A 61 1.84 -13.28 -2.64
N TYR A 62 2.30 -13.32 -3.90
CA TYR A 62 1.43 -13.03 -5.04
C TYR A 62 0.24 -14.00 -5.13
N ARG A 63 0.47 -15.30 -4.89
CA ARG A 63 -0.63 -16.29 -4.84
C ARG A 63 -1.64 -15.97 -3.75
N ALA A 64 -1.17 -15.61 -2.56
CA ALA A 64 -2.06 -15.27 -1.46
C ALA A 64 -2.88 -14.01 -1.76
N VAL A 65 -2.24 -12.93 -2.25
CA VAL A 65 -2.93 -11.70 -2.62
C VAL A 65 -3.95 -11.96 -3.75
N ARG A 66 -3.56 -12.69 -4.80
CA ARG A 66 -4.50 -13.08 -5.88
C ARG A 66 -5.67 -13.88 -5.35
N GLY A 67 -5.44 -14.87 -4.48
CA GLY A 67 -6.51 -15.67 -3.87
C GLY A 67 -7.51 -14.82 -3.07
N VAL A 68 -7.04 -13.76 -2.42
CA VAL A 68 -7.89 -12.80 -1.73
C VAL A 68 -8.66 -11.93 -2.74
N VAL A 69 -8.00 -11.39 -3.78
CA VAL A 69 -8.69 -10.63 -4.85
C VAL A 69 -9.78 -11.48 -5.50
N GLU A 70 -9.48 -12.75 -5.84
CA GLU A 70 -10.45 -13.68 -6.43
C GLU A 70 -11.67 -13.91 -5.51
N ARG A 71 -11.49 -13.88 -4.20
CA ARG A 71 -12.57 -14.09 -3.24
C ARG A 71 -13.49 -12.88 -3.11
N TYR A 72 -12.93 -11.67 -3.13
CA TYR A 72 -13.66 -10.45 -2.80
C TYR A 72 -14.03 -9.58 -4.00
N ALA A 73 -13.28 -9.70 -5.11
CA ALA A 73 -13.43 -8.83 -6.28
C ALA A 73 -13.29 -9.58 -7.61
N ARG A 74 -13.61 -10.89 -7.63
CA ARG A 74 -13.67 -11.64 -8.87
C ARG A 74 -14.65 -10.97 -9.83
N ASP A 75 -14.25 -10.83 -11.10
CA ASP A 75 -15.01 -10.11 -12.12
C ASP A 75 -15.31 -8.63 -11.78
N GLY A 76 -14.63 -8.08 -10.77
CA GLY A 76 -14.74 -6.71 -10.32
C GLY A 76 -13.70 -5.77 -10.94
N PHE A 77 -13.71 -4.52 -10.48
CA PHE A 77 -12.67 -3.54 -10.76
C PHE A 77 -11.60 -3.57 -9.66
N VAL A 78 -10.36 -3.85 -10.03
CA VAL A 78 -9.19 -3.90 -9.15
C VAL A 78 -8.30 -2.69 -9.42
N LEU A 79 -8.05 -1.88 -8.37
CA LEU A 79 -7.03 -0.84 -8.37
C LEU A 79 -5.79 -1.36 -7.61
N ASP A 80 -4.66 -1.47 -8.28
CA ASP A 80 -3.38 -1.90 -7.71
C ASP A 80 -2.45 -0.70 -7.52
N VAL A 81 -2.32 -0.27 -6.27
CA VAL A 81 -1.47 0.87 -5.86
C VAL A 81 -0.05 0.38 -5.59
N GLY A 82 0.92 0.94 -6.30
CA GLY A 82 2.29 0.47 -6.32
C GLY A 82 2.44 -0.80 -7.16
N CYS A 83 1.82 -0.81 -8.33
CA CYS A 83 1.73 -1.98 -9.21
C CYS A 83 3.07 -2.41 -9.80
N SER A 84 4.11 -1.57 -9.74
CA SER A 84 5.41 -1.82 -10.35
C SER A 84 5.26 -2.24 -11.83
N GLN A 85 5.84 -3.37 -12.23
CA GLN A 85 5.75 -3.92 -13.59
C GLN A 85 4.45 -4.70 -13.87
N GLY A 86 3.40 -4.55 -13.06
CA GLY A 86 2.12 -5.22 -13.25
C GLY A 86 2.17 -6.73 -13.09
N ILE A 87 2.90 -7.26 -12.10
CA ILE A 87 3.04 -8.70 -11.88
C ILE A 87 1.77 -9.28 -11.22
N LEU A 88 1.11 -8.51 -10.37
CA LEU A 88 -0.08 -8.98 -9.66
C LEU A 88 -1.21 -9.34 -10.63
N GLN A 89 -1.38 -8.54 -11.68
CA GLN A 89 -2.41 -8.73 -12.71
C GLN A 89 -2.34 -10.10 -13.40
N GLU A 90 -1.13 -10.66 -13.54
CA GLU A 90 -0.92 -11.94 -14.21
C GLU A 90 -1.68 -13.07 -13.49
N GLY A 91 -2.68 -13.67 -14.13
CA GLY A 91 -3.49 -14.76 -13.61
C GLY A 91 -4.62 -14.37 -12.66
N LEU A 92 -5.02 -13.09 -12.59
CA LEU A 92 -6.25 -12.65 -11.96
C LEU A 92 -7.44 -12.68 -12.92
N THR A 93 -8.63 -12.92 -12.38
CA THR A 93 -9.91 -12.75 -13.08
C THR A 93 -10.53 -11.42 -12.64
N TYR A 94 -10.75 -10.50 -13.57
CA TYR A 94 -11.30 -9.17 -13.30
C TYR A 94 -12.10 -8.64 -14.50
N ARG A 95 -13.02 -7.75 -14.22
CA ARG A 95 -13.72 -6.95 -15.24
C ARG A 95 -12.84 -5.80 -15.70
N ARG A 96 -12.12 -5.15 -14.77
CA ARG A 96 -11.18 -4.06 -15.03
C ARG A 96 -10.00 -4.13 -14.06
N TYR A 97 -8.82 -3.82 -14.55
CA TYR A 97 -7.63 -3.65 -13.73
C TYR A 97 -6.95 -2.32 -14.05
N LEU A 98 -6.63 -1.55 -13.02
CA LEU A 98 -5.86 -0.32 -13.13
C LEU A 98 -4.66 -0.40 -12.18
N GLY A 99 -3.46 -0.43 -12.74
CA GLY A 99 -2.23 -0.35 -11.99
C GLY A 99 -1.73 1.09 -11.90
N VAL A 100 -1.35 1.54 -10.70
CA VAL A 100 -0.77 2.87 -10.46
C VAL A 100 0.58 2.72 -9.80
N ASP A 101 1.60 3.38 -10.35
CA ASP A 101 2.96 3.44 -9.77
C ASP A 101 3.61 4.79 -10.10
N ASN A 102 4.46 5.30 -9.22
CA ASN A 102 5.16 6.56 -9.42
C ASN A 102 6.45 6.41 -10.25
N SER A 103 6.83 5.21 -10.64
CA SER A 103 7.99 4.90 -11.45
C SER A 103 7.60 4.85 -12.94
N GLU A 104 7.95 5.87 -13.71
CA GLU A 104 7.74 5.90 -15.16
C GLU A 104 8.31 4.66 -15.86
N GLN A 105 9.50 4.21 -15.43
CA GLN A 105 10.15 3.04 -15.99
C GLN A 105 9.36 1.75 -15.71
N ALA A 106 8.85 1.57 -14.48
CA ALA A 106 8.05 0.40 -14.11
C ALA A 106 6.73 0.38 -14.88
N VAL A 107 6.06 1.53 -14.95
CA VAL A 107 4.81 1.70 -15.71
C VAL A 107 5.02 1.47 -17.21
N ALA A 108 6.12 1.94 -17.79
CA ALA A 108 6.43 1.67 -19.20
C ALA A 108 6.52 0.16 -19.50
N ILE A 109 7.12 -0.61 -18.59
CA ILE A 109 7.17 -2.08 -18.70
C ILE A 109 5.77 -2.69 -18.50
N ALA A 110 5.01 -2.21 -17.53
CA ALA A 110 3.66 -2.70 -17.25
C ALA A 110 2.70 -2.46 -18.41
N LYS A 111 2.80 -1.31 -19.09
CA LYS A 111 1.97 -0.94 -20.26
C LYS A 111 2.04 -1.91 -21.44
N ALA A 112 3.09 -2.71 -21.54
CA ALA A 112 3.15 -3.81 -22.53
C ALA A 112 2.05 -4.88 -22.30
N LYS A 113 1.39 -4.88 -21.15
CA LYS A 113 0.30 -5.79 -20.78
C LYS A 113 -1.08 -5.13 -20.83
N SER A 114 -1.15 -3.86 -21.24
CA SER A 114 -2.43 -3.14 -21.36
C SER A 114 -3.29 -3.76 -22.45
N ASP A 115 -4.58 -3.83 -22.18
CA ASP A 115 -5.63 -4.27 -23.11
C ASP A 115 -6.94 -3.48 -22.84
N LEU A 116 -8.07 -3.92 -23.37
CA LEU A 116 -9.36 -3.27 -23.18
C LEU A 116 -9.84 -3.25 -21.70
N ARG A 117 -9.29 -4.09 -20.85
CA ARG A 117 -9.67 -4.23 -19.42
C ARG A 117 -8.54 -3.86 -18.48
N THR A 118 -7.33 -3.71 -18.97
CA THR A 118 -6.10 -3.53 -18.19
C THR A 118 -5.41 -2.25 -18.61
N ASP A 119 -5.15 -1.34 -17.66
CA ASP A 119 -4.36 -0.15 -17.90
C ASP A 119 -3.39 0.13 -16.77
N PHE A 120 -2.35 0.94 -17.04
CA PHE A 120 -1.32 1.33 -16.08
C PHE A 120 -1.02 2.82 -16.20
N VAL A 121 -1.01 3.52 -15.05
CA VAL A 121 -0.85 4.97 -14.98
C VAL A 121 0.34 5.32 -14.10
N CYS A 122 1.18 6.25 -14.56
CA CYS A 122 2.25 6.83 -13.75
C CYS A 122 1.66 7.98 -12.93
N ALA A 123 1.49 7.75 -11.62
CA ALA A 123 0.97 8.74 -10.68
C ALA A 123 1.40 8.43 -9.24
N ASP A 124 1.25 9.41 -8.34
CA ASP A 124 1.36 9.15 -6.89
C ASP A 124 0.13 8.34 -6.42
N GLY A 125 0.38 7.15 -5.89
CA GLY A 125 -0.67 6.28 -5.40
C GLY A 125 -1.22 6.68 -4.01
N SER A 126 -0.65 7.67 -3.33
CA SER A 126 -1.06 8.03 -1.97
C SER A 126 -2.48 8.59 -1.90
N ASP A 127 -2.88 9.33 -2.92
CA ASP A 127 -4.17 10.05 -3.02
C ASP A 127 -4.85 9.86 -4.39
N PHE A 128 -4.41 8.88 -5.16
CA PHE A 128 -4.98 8.58 -6.47
C PHE A 128 -6.45 8.20 -6.36
N VAL A 129 -7.26 8.80 -7.23
CA VAL A 129 -8.70 8.50 -7.38
C VAL A 129 -8.94 7.97 -8.79
N ALA A 130 -9.46 6.76 -8.87
CA ALA A 130 -9.88 6.17 -10.15
C ALA A 130 -11.18 6.84 -10.64
N ASP A 131 -11.42 6.79 -11.94
CA ASP A 131 -12.63 7.32 -12.60
C ASP A 131 -13.92 6.59 -12.18
N GLN A 132 -13.82 5.39 -11.64
CA GLN A 132 -14.91 4.61 -11.08
C GLN A 132 -14.48 4.04 -9.72
N PRO A 133 -15.41 3.83 -8.77
CA PRO A 133 -15.10 3.17 -7.50
C PRO A 133 -14.62 1.72 -7.73
N PRO A 134 -13.45 1.32 -7.22
CA PRO A 134 -12.97 -0.06 -7.33
C PRO A 134 -13.66 -0.99 -6.34
N ASP A 135 -13.84 -2.25 -6.73
CA ASP A 135 -14.32 -3.33 -5.87
C ASP A 135 -13.22 -3.81 -4.92
N ALA A 136 -11.95 -3.70 -5.34
CA ALA A 136 -10.80 -3.91 -4.48
C ALA A 136 -9.71 -2.89 -4.75
N VAL A 137 -9.10 -2.36 -3.69
CA VAL A 137 -7.82 -1.63 -3.75
C VAL A 137 -6.76 -2.51 -3.12
N VAL A 138 -5.69 -2.80 -3.89
CA VAL A 138 -4.55 -3.60 -3.43
C VAL A 138 -3.37 -2.67 -3.14
N LEU A 139 -2.77 -2.83 -1.95
CA LEU A 139 -1.54 -2.18 -1.53
C LEU A 139 -0.53 -3.26 -1.12
N SER A 140 0.12 -3.86 -2.14
CA SER A 140 1.01 -5.00 -1.91
C SER A 140 2.47 -4.55 -1.79
N GLU A 141 3.02 -4.59 -0.58
CA GLU A 141 4.40 -4.17 -0.23
C GLU A 141 4.74 -2.71 -0.60
N VAL A 142 3.74 -1.87 -0.82
CA VAL A 142 3.90 -0.46 -1.20
C VAL A 142 3.76 0.50 -0.02
N ILE A 143 3.01 0.12 0.98
CA ILE A 143 2.54 1.00 2.06
C ILE A 143 3.68 1.67 2.86
N TYR A 144 4.86 1.09 2.88
CA TYR A 144 6.07 1.63 3.52
C TYR A 144 6.61 2.88 2.81
N TYR A 145 6.31 3.04 1.54
CA TYR A 145 6.79 4.14 0.69
C TYR A 145 5.89 5.36 0.76
N LEU A 146 4.65 5.19 1.23
CA LEU A 146 3.69 6.27 1.37
C LEU A 146 4.08 7.22 2.50
N SER A 147 3.83 8.52 2.33
CA SER A 147 4.19 9.55 3.32
C SER A 147 3.39 9.42 4.61
N ASP A 148 2.08 9.24 4.50
CA ASP A 148 1.19 8.84 5.59
C ASP A 148 0.40 7.58 5.18
N PRO A 149 0.90 6.40 5.58
CA PRO A 149 0.26 5.13 5.23
C PRO A 149 -1.19 5.00 5.70
N VAL A 150 -1.50 5.57 6.86
CA VAL A 150 -2.84 5.47 7.43
C VAL A 150 -3.81 6.36 6.68
N ALA A 151 -3.41 7.61 6.41
CA ALA A 151 -4.22 8.54 5.62
C ALA A 151 -4.48 8.01 4.21
N ALA A 152 -3.46 7.45 3.54
CA ALA A 152 -3.59 6.88 2.22
C ALA A 152 -4.58 5.69 2.19
N VAL A 153 -4.48 4.76 3.16
CA VAL A 153 -5.41 3.62 3.25
C VAL A 153 -6.84 4.10 3.53
N GLN A 154 -7.02 5.09 4.41
CA GLN A 154 -8.33 5.69 4.66
C GLN A 154 -8.88 6.42 3.43
N HIS A 155 -8.00 7.12 2.68
CA HIS A 155 -8.37 7.77 1.43
C HIS A 155 -8.93 6.74 0.43
N HIS A 156 -8.20 5.68 0.16
CA HIS A 156 -8.67 4.61 -0.73
C HIS A 156 -9.95 3.94 -0.21
N GLY A 157 -10.07 3.76 1.10
CA GLY A 157 -11.28 3.20 1.71
C GLY A 157 -12.55 4.01 1.42
N ARG A 158 -12.44 5.36 1.36
CA ARG A 158 -13.57 6.24 1.04
C ARG A 158 -14.00 6.19 -0.42
N HIS A 159 -13.14 5.72 -1.31
CA HIS A 159 -13.38 5.66 -2.76
C HIS A 159 -13.71 4.25 -3.27
N LEU A 160 -13.88 3.27 -2.36
CA LEU A 160 -14.34 1.93 -2.73
C LEU A 160 -15.78 1.91 -3.22
N ALA A 161 -16.09 0.97 -4.09
CA ALA A 161 -17.46 0.60 -4.40
C ALA A 161 -18.20 0.09 -3.14
N PRO A 162 -19.54 0.14 -3.08
CA PRO A 162 -20.30 -0.46 -2.00
C PRO A 162 -19.93 -1.94 -1.80
N GLY A 163 -19.50 -2.31 -0.59
CA GLY A 163 -19.03 -3.67 -0.28
C GLY A 163 -17.58 -3.97 -0.67
N GLY A 164 -16.88 -3.02 -1.29
CA GLY A 164 -15.49 -3.15 -1.68
C GLY A 164 -14.53 -3.33 -0.53
N VAL A 165 -13.30 -3.75 -0.83
CA VAL A 165 -12.28 -4.10 0.16
C VAL A 165 -10.93 -3.45 -0.12
N LEU A 166 -10.17 -3.22 0.94
CA LEU A 166 -8.74 -2.91 0.92
C LEU A 166 -7.96 -4.19 1.19
N ILE A 167 -7.01 -4.53 0.32
CA ILE A 167 -6.15 -5.70 0.46
C ILE A 167 -4.73 -5.21 0.64
N ILE A 168 -4.14 -5.51 1.79
CA ILE A 168 -2.80 -5.00 2.15
C ILE A 168 -1.88 -6.18 2.39
N SER A 169 -0.70 -6.20 1.75
CA SER A 169 0.37 -7.08 2.16
C SER A 169 1.51 -6.30 2.81
N LEU A 170 2.02 -6.84 3.91
CA LEU A 170 3.10 -6.28 4.71
C LEU A 170 4.07 -7.36 5.12
N TYR A 171 5.37 -7.07 5.07
CA TYR A 171 6.37 -7.95 5.65
C TYR A 171 6.13 -8.17 7.15
N ALA A 172 5.84 -9.42 7.55
CA ALA A 172 5.24 -9.72 8.85
C ALA A 172 6.21 -9.61 10.04
N ARG A 173 7.53 -9.73 9.79
CA ARG A 173 8.53 -9.93 10.85
C ARG A 173 9.09 -8.65 11.46
N THR A 174 8.66 -7.46 11.04
CA THR A 174 9.19 -6.20 11.54
C THR A 174 8.23 -5.52 12.53
N TRP A 175 8.80 -4.85 13.53
CA TRP A 175 8.03 -4.07 14.48
C TRP A 175 7.22 -2.92 13.82
N PRO A 176 7.78 -2.15 12.84
CA PRO A 176 7.02 -1.14 12.14
C PRO A 176 5.78 -1.68 11.42
N SER A 177 5.89 -2.85 10.75
CA SER A 177 4.75 -3.50 10.08
C SER A 177 3.65 -3.87 11.07
N ARG A 178 4.00 -4.47 12.21
CA ARG A 178 3.04 -4.82 13.26
C ARG A 178 2.36 -3.59 13.87
N ARG A 179 3.13 -2.51 14.09
CA ARG A 179 2.56 -1.25 14.59
C ARG A 179 1.62 -0.62 13.57
N LEU A 180 1.98 -0.63 12.29
CA LEU A 180 1.14 -0.11 11.22
C LEU A 180 -0.18 -0.88 11.13
N MET A 181 -0.12 -2.23 11.10
CA MET A 181 -1.33 -3.06 11.10
C MET A 181 -2.26 -2.77 12.29
N ARG A 182 -1.71 -2.58 13.50
CA ARG A 182 -2.53 -2.19 14.67
C ARG A 182 -3.19 -0.83 14.49
N ARG A 183 -2.49 0.15 13.89
CA ARG A 183 -3.06 1.48 13.61
C ARG A 183 -4.17 1.42 12.57
N LEU A 184 -4.05 0.57 11.56
CA LEU A 184 -5.08 0.36 10.54
C LEU A 184 -6.30 -0.36 11.14
N ALA A 185 -6.09 -1.46 11.86
CA ALA A 185 -7.15 -2.22 12.51
C ALA A 185 -7.91 -1.43 13.60
N ALA A 186 -7.31 -0.37 14.14
CA ALA A 186 -7.99 0.55 15.07
C ALA A 186 -8.94 1.55 14.36
N ARG A 187 -8.90 1.66 13.02
CA ARG A 187 -9.65 2.64 12.21
C ARG A 187 -10.53 2.01 11.14
N LEU A 188 -10.27 0.77 10.82
CA LEU A 188 -10.90 0.00 9.77
C LEU A 188 -11.33 -1.35 10.33
N GLU A 189 -12.37 -1.92 9.79
CA GLU A 189 -12.77 -3.28 10.09
C GLU A 189 -11.76 -4.26 9.50
N LEU A 190 -11.14 -5.10 10.33
CA LEU A 190 -10.31 -6.20 9.89
C LEU A 190 -11.20 -7.41 9.57
N VAL A 191 -11.40 -7.69 8.29
CA VAL A 191 -12.26 -8.79 7.81
C VAL A 191 -11.54 -10.14 7.91
N GLU A 192 -10.31 -10.21 7.42
CA GLU A 192 -9.46 -11.39 7.55
C GLU A 192 -7.97 -11.02 7.53
N CYS A 193 -7.13 -11.92 8.05
CA CYS A 193 -5.70 -11.74 8.12
C CYS A 193 -4.97 -13.08 8.03
N HIS A 194 -4.04 -13.19 7.07
CA HIS A 194 -3.27 -14.39 6.81
C HIS A 194 -1.78 -14.15 7.00
N LEU A 195 -1.10 -15.10 7.63
CA LEU A 195 0.36 -15.15 7.66
C LEU A 195 0.84 -16.08 6.53
N VAL A 196 1.43 -15.48 5.51
CA VAL A 196 2.00 -16.17 4.36
C VAL A 196 3.50 -16.36 4.57
N ARG A 197 4.02 -17.55 4.34
CA ARG A 197 5.45 -17.85 4.50
C ARG A 197 6.02 -18.47 3.23
N SER A 198 7.26 -18.11 2.91
CA SER A 198 8.07 -18.71 1.86
C SER A 198 9.52 -18.66 2.31
N ASP A 199 10.17 -19.82 2.48
CA ASP A 199 11.54 -19.93 2.99
C ASP A 199 11.78 -19.06 4.23
N HIS A 200 12.60 -18.02 4.08
CA HIS A 200 12.93 -17.06 5.14
C HIS A 200 12.02 -15.81 5.18
N LEU A 201 11.14 -15.66 4.19
CA LEU A 201 10.22 -14.52 4.09
C LEU A 201 8.86 -14.83 4.73
N ALA A 202 8.23 -13.81 5.27
CA ALA A 202 6.88 -13.91 5.79
C ALA A 202 6.14 -12.59 5.61
N TRP A 203 4.88 -12.68 5.18
CA TRP A 203 4.00 -11.53 4.97
C TRP A 203 2.70 -11.69 5.74
N THR A 204 2.17 -10.58 6.21
CA THR A 204 0.77 -10.48 6.61
C THR A 204 -0.02 -10.00 5.41
N VAL A 205 -1.01 -10.77 4.98
CA VAL A 205 -2.00 -10.34 3.98
C VAL A 205 -3.31 -10.11 4.72
N ALA A 206 -3.79 -8.88 4.72
CA ALA A 206 -4.97 -8.46 5.46
C ALA A 206 -6.02 -7.88 4.50
N VAL A 207 -7.28 -8.17 4.80
CA VAL A 207 -8.46 -7.56 4.16
C VAL A 207 -9.12 -6.63 5.16
N LEU A 208 -9.31 -5.39 4.74
CA LEU A 208 -9.90 -4.35 5.56
C LEU A 208 -11.11 -3.74 4.83
N ARG A 209 -12.07 -3.22 5.61
CA ARG A 209 -13.18 -2.40 5.12
C ARG A 209 -13.24 -1.08 5.86
N PRO A 210 -13.81 -0.03 5.27
CA PRO A 210 -14.22 1.13 6.04
C PRO A 210 -15.11 0.71 7.21
N SER A 211 -14.81 1.21 8.41
CA SER A 211 -15.66 0.94 9.57
C SER A 211 -17.02 1.60 9.38
N THR A 212 -18.11 0.83 9.54
CA THR A 212 -19.48 1.36 9.57
C THR A 212 -19.81 2.04 10.90
N GLN A 213 -18.93 1.90 11.91
CA GLN A 213 -19.08 2.56 13.20
C GLN A 213 -18.28 3.86 13.21
N GLY A 214 -18.98 5.00 13.09
CA GLY A 214 -18.47 6.29 13.54
C GLY A 214 -17.80 7.20 12.49
N VAL A 215 -18.58 7.73 11.55
CA VAL A 215 -18.42 9.14 11.18
C VAL A 215 -19.34 9.95 12.10
N ALA A 216 -19.09 9.89 13.40
CA ALA A 216 -19.58 10.87 14.34
C ALA A 216 -18.40 11.76 14.71
N GLY A 217 -18.29 12.93 14.06
CA GLY A 217 -17.43 14.00 14.54
C GLY A 217 -16.26 14.42 13.67
N ASP A 218 -16.49 14.81 12.42
CA ASP A 218 -15.77 15.91 11.79
C ASP A 218 -16.80 16.85 11.15
N GLU A 219 -17.62 17.49 12.00
CA GLU A 219 -18.20 18.77 11.61
C GLU A 219 -17.03 19.77 11.49
N PRO A 220 -16.93 20.53 10.38
CA PRO A 220 -15.98 21.60 10.29
C PRO A 220 -16.30 22.57 11.44
N ALA A 221 -15.29 22.84 12.27
CA ALA A 221 -15.34 23.76 13.39
C ALA A 221 -16.11 25.01 12.98
N GLY A 222 -17.25 25.23 13.67
CA GLY A 222 -18.17 26.27 13.41
C GLY A 222 -17.48 27.62 13.35
N SER A 223 -17.91 28.43 12.40
CA SER A 223 -17.63 29.84 12.24
C SER A 223 -17.60 30.57 13.60
N TYR A 224 -16.47 31.11 13.95
CA TYR A 224 -16.36 32.11 15.03
C TYR A 224 -17.34 33.26 14.76
N PRO A 225 -18.21 33.62 15.69
CA PRO A 225 -19.01 34.86 15.56
C PRO A 225 -18.04 36.04 15.59
N SER A 226 -18.07 36.81 14.53
CA SER A 226 -17.41 38.11 14.44
C SER A 226 -17.94 39.03 15.57
N ARG A 227 -17.02 39.50 16.44
CA ARG A 227 -17.25 40.58 17.38
C ARG A 227 -17.36 41.89 16.61
N GLU A 228 -18.55 42.24 16.13
CA GLU A 228 -18.93 43.56 15.69
C GLU A 228 -20.43 43.73 15.78
N SER A 229 -20.98 43.98 16.97
CA SER A 229 -22.24 44.69 17.18
C SER A 229 -22.61 44.81 18.67
N GLU A 230 -21.71 45.41 19.45
CA GLU A 230 -22.07 45.90 20.79
C GLU A 230 -21.42 47.24 21.03
N MET A 231 -21.77 48.22 20.20
CA MET A 231 -21.47 49.61 20.52
C MET A 231 -22.46 50.53 19.79
N THR A 232 -23.74 50.47 20.17
CA THR A 232 -24.70 51.57 19.98
C THR A 232 -26.00 51.26 20.71
N ARG A 233 -26.02 51.45 22.04
CA ARG A 233 -27.21 51.74 22.82
C ARG A 233 -26.77 52.26 24.18
N ASN A 234 -26.43 53.53 24.25
CA ASN A 234 -26.63 54.39 25.39
C ASN A 234 -26.15 55.80 25.02
N ALA A 235 -27.04 56.59 24.50
CA ALA A 235 -27.14 58.01 24.63
C ALA A 235 -28.62 58.41 24.46
#